data_af3a2b4eb6523ad27fbf2d4f8ae932e4
#
_entry.id   af3a2b4eb6523ad27fbf2d4f8ae932e4
#
_cell.length_a   1.000
_cell.length_b   1.000
_cell.length_c   1.000
_cell.angle_alpha   90.00
_cell.angle_beta   90.00
_cell.angle_gamma   90.00
#
_symmetry.space_group_name_H-M   'P 1'
#
loop_
_entity.id
_entity.type
_entity.pdbx_description
1 polymer ?
#
loop_
_entity_poly.entity_id
_entity_poly.type
_entity_poly.pdbx_seq_one_letter_code
_entity_poly.pdbx_strand_id
1 'polypeptide(L)'
;MEKFKERLLKNKCVSVWGMGYLGYTEIIKLQSKGYHAKVFDYTDTGFAQKVKNHNYPETGQVYSWSINGRVPAVDFKKITLARKPDEMFGPLIHILAFPAVNRENKNLLKALAGVFLKNRKKLDGALVIFLSAGVPGAIDRHFISTLKSKCDCAFVSSFRSDWTVEEFLSDNKKMILAADNQKSLDKAKFFYDTLGINFKVLTTIKEAELYENAKNTLQYVTTMFINQLSFAYPETNVRQMTKYLLDDVRLNESHLSIGAGGSKIPVSVENILRGSKNPNHLSLVNETQQSNTSLILNYAEIIEKMKCRSVTIMGISIRGGQKSIELSPSLVIAEYLHNRGIKVYVDDPLYNKATIKKLIPFSKPVDILREGLKSDAIFVMTDHNRYKYLIQGDVDSLKINKAKLVIDNLGLFKDFKFSNTTIYHLIGDGNLGKII
;
A
#
# COMPACT_ATOMS: atom_id res chain seq x y z
N MET A 1 -9.50 -26.55 23.04
CA MET A 1 -9.37 -26.62 21.58
C MET A 1 -10.62 -27.18 20.92
N GLU A 2 -11.14 -28.35 21.30
CA GLU A 2 -12.30 -28.95 20.62
C GLU A 2 -13.53 -28.04 20.59
N LYS A 3 -13.94 -27.47 21.72
CA LYS A 3 -15.06 -26.50 21.79
C LYS A 3 -14.86 -25.28 20.88
N PHE A 4 -13.61 -24.83 20.67
CA PHE A 4 -13.29 -23.73 19.76
C PHE A 4 -13.50 -24.16 18.30
N LYS A 5 -12.98 -25.34 17.93
CA LYS A 5 -13.12 -25.90 16.58
C LYS A 5 -14.59 -26.10 16.21
N GLU A 6 -15.37 -26.74 17.06
CA GLU A 6 -16.80 -26.97 16.84
C GLU A 6 -17.57 -25.65 16.64
N ARG A 7 -17.35 -24.66 17.53
CA ARG A 7 -18.01 -23.36 17.44
C ARG A 7 -17.61 -22.60 16.16
N LEU A 8 -16.34 -22.64 15.77
CA LEU A 8 -15.84 -21.98 14.57
C LEU A 8 -16.44 -22.60 13.31
N LEU A 9 -16.40 -23.93 13.18
CA LEU A 9 -16.90 -24.64 12.01
C LEU A 9 -18.43 -24.55 11.88
N LYS A 10 -19.15 -24.52 13.00
CA LYS A 10 -20.60 -24.37 13.03
C LYS A 10 -21.04 -22.98 12.56
N ASN A 11 -20.38 -21.92 13.01
CA ASN A 11 -20.82 -20.55 12.75
C ASN A 11 -20.18 -19.94 11.50
N LYS A 12 -18.97 -20.35 11.14
CA LYS A 12 -18.17 -19.81 10.01
C LYS A 12 -18.30 -18.30 9.81
N CYS A 13 -18.26 -17.54 10.91
CA CYS A 13 -18.35 -16.10 10.91
C CYS A 13 -17.13 -15.49 11.56
N VAL A 14 -16.54 -14.47 10.91
CA VAL A 14 -15.33 -13.78 11.31
C VAL A 14 -15.57 -12.28 11.37
N SER A 15 -15.11 -11.62 12.41
CA SER A 15 -15.13 -10.16 12.54
C SER A 15 -13.89 -9.56 11.91
N VAL A 16 -14.05 -8.74 10.86
CA VAL A 16 -12.96 -8.04 10.17
C VAL A 16 -13.05 -6.55 10.50
N TRP A 17 -12.01 -6.05 11.15
CA TRP A 17 -11.88 -4.66 11.57
C TRP A 17 -11.00 -3.90 10.58
N GLY A 18 -11.60 -3.01 9.83
CA GLY A 18 -11.00 -2.33 8.70
C GLY A 18 -11.24 -3.09 7.40
N MET A 19 -11.81 -2.40 6.43
CA MET A 19 -12.08 -2.92 5.09
C MET A 19 -11.25 -2.16 4.05
N GLY A 20 -10.07 -1.69 4.44
CA GLY A 20 -9.05 -1.25 3.51
C GLY A 20 -8.50 -2.44 2.70
N TYR A 21 -7.41 -2.20 2.01
CA TYR A 21 -6.74 -3.21 1.18
C TYR A 21 -6.57 -4.59 1.88
N LEU A 22 -6.02 -4.62 3.10
CA LEU A 22 -5.79 -5.88 3.82
C LEU A 22 -7.09 -6.59 4.19
N GLY A 23 -8.06 -5.85 4.75
CA GLY A 23 -9.32 -6.44 5.16
C GLY A 23 -10.15 -6.95 4.00
N TYR A 24 -10.16 -6.24 2.88
CA TYR A 24 -10.83 -6.68 1.67
C TYR A 24 -10.23 -7.98 1.12
N THR A 25 -8.91 -8.05 1.04
CA THR A 25 -8.18 -9.24 0.59
C THR A 25 -8.49 -10.45 1.49
N GLU A 26 -8.49 -10.23 2.80
CA GLU A 26 -8.83 -11.28 3.76
C GLU A 26 -10.28 -11.75 3.61
N ILE A 27 -11.23 -10.84 3.38
CA ILE A 27 -12.64 -11.18 3.18
C ILE A 27 -12.82 -12.07 1.94
N ILE A 28 -12.14 -11.79 0.83
CA ILE A 28 -12.20 -12.63 -0.37
C ILE A 28 -11.74 -14.06 -0.02
N LYS A 29 -10.62 -14.21 0.68
CA LYS A 29 -10.10 -15.53 1.07
C LYS A 29 -11.07 -16.25 2.01
N LEU A 30 -11.63 -15.55 2.98
CA LEU A 30 -12.66 -16.07 3.88
C LEU A 30 -13.87 -16.59 3.10
N GLN A 31 -14.40 -15.79 2.17
CA GLN A 31 -15.56 -16.13 1.38
C GLN A 31 -15.32 -17.32 0.44
N SER A 32 -14.11 -17.45 -0.12
CA SER A 32 -13.73 -18.60 -0.95
C SER A 32 -13.79 -19.94 -0.19
N LYS A 33 -13.69 -19.90 1.15
CA LYS A 33 -13.78 -21.06 2.05
C LYS A 33 -15.12 -21.13 2.80
N GLY A 34 -16.09 -20.34 2.37
CA GLY A 34 -17.47 -20.39 2.88
C GLY A 34 -17.71 -19.64 4.20
N TYR A 35 -16.80 -18.74 4.58
CA TYR A 35 -16.97 -17.91 5.76
C TYR A 35 -17.84 -16.68 5.45
N HIS A 36 -18.57 -16.24 6.46
CA HIS A 36 -19.26 -14.95 6.50
C HIS A 36 -18.38 -13.92 7.21
N ALA A 37 -18.34 -12.69 6.70
CA ALA A 37 -17.59 -11.61 7.33
C ALA A 37 -18.52 -10.60 8.01
N LYS A 38 -18.28 -10.31 9.28
CA LYS A 38 -18.86 -9.17 9.97
C LYS A 38 -17.83 -8.04 9.94
N VAL A 39 -18.19 -6.90 9.39
CA VAL A 39 -17.22 -5.85 9.04
C VAL A 39 -17.52 -4.54 9.74
N PHE A 40 -16.52 -3.92 10.30
CA PHE A 40 -16.56 -2.55 10.80
C PHE A 40 -15.38 -1.77 10.21
N ASP A 41 -15.66 -0.62 9.60
CA ASP A 41 -14.62 0.29 9.13
C ASP A 41 -14.72 1.63 9.88
N TYR A 42 -13.56 2.14 10.30
CA TYR A 42 -13.46 3.33 11.11
C TYR A 42 -13.60 4.63 10.30
N THR A 43 -13.48 4.55 8.98
CA THR A 43 -13.57 5.73 8.12
C THR A 43 -14.99 5.92 7.60
N ASP A 44 -15.68 6.93 8.12
CA ASP A 44 -17.02 7.36 7.67
C ASP A 44 -17.09 7.72 6.18
N THR A 45 -15.95 7.79 5.49
CA THR A 45 -15.86 8.56 4.27
C THR A 45 -15.87 7.76 3.00
N GLY A 46 -16.15 6.52 3.03
CA GLY A 46 -16.18 6.07 1.68
C GLY A 46 -16.35 4.58 1.47
N PHE A 47 -15.58 3.78 2.16
CA PHE A 47 -15.57 2.37 1.85
C PHE A 47 -16.82 1.68 2.40
N ALA A 48 -17.11 1.81 3.69
CA ALA A 48 -18.30 1.24 4.32
C ALA A 48 -19.60 1.83 3.72
N GLN A 49 -19.61 3.12 3.38
CA GLN A 49 -20.77 3.75 2.74
C GLN A 49 -20.94 3.32 1.29
N LYS A 50 -19.89 3.15 0.52
CA LYS A 50 -19.91 2.62 -0.86
C LYS A 50 -20.37 1.16 -0.87
N VAL A 51 -19.89 0.36 0.07
CA VAL A 51 -20.32 -1.02 0.28
C VAL A 51 -21.83 -1.06 0.55
N LYS A 52 -22.32 -0.17 1.44
CA LYS A 52 -23.76 -0.10 1.78
C LYS A 52 -24.64 0.28 0.59
N ASN A 53 -24.15 1.09 -0.32
CA ASN A 53 -24.91 1.58 -1.46
C ASN A 53 -24.81 0.68 -2.71
N HIS A 54 -24.19 -0.51 -2.61
CA HIS A 54 -23.92 -1.41 -3.74
C HIS A 54 -23.17 -0.79 -4.92
N ASN A 55 -22.59 0.39 -4.76
CA ASN A 55 -21.77 1.08 -5.76
C ASN A 55 -20.32 0.58 -5.74
N TYR A 56 -20.13 -0.74 -5.71
CA TYR A 56 -18.85 -1.39 -5.53
C TYR A 56 -18.31 -2.21 -6.72
N PRO A 57 -18.85 -2.12 -7.95
CA PRO A 57 -18.23 -2.79 -9.09
C PRO A 57 -16.82 -2.24 -9.40
N GLU A 58 -16.53 -1.00 -8.99
CA GLU A 58 -15.24 -0.38 -9.20
C GLU A 58 -14.15 -0.87 -8.25
N THR A 59 -14.48 -1.59 -7.20
CA THR A 59 -13.49 -2.06 -6.22
C THR A 59 -12.67 -3.25 -6.68
N GLY A 60 -13.21 -4.09 -7.51
CA GLY A 60 -12.41 -5.07 -8.23
C GLY A 60 -11.30 -4.39 -9.03
N GLN A 61 -11.51 -3.16 -9.52
CA GLN A 61 -10.52 -2.35 -10.21
C GLN A 61 -9.57 -1.64 -9.24
N VAL A 62 -10.03 -1.17 -8.09
CA VAL A 62 -9.21 -0.47 -7.09
C VAL A 62 -8.11 -1.37 -6.53
N TYR A 63 -8.34 -2.67 -6.44
CA TYR A 63 -7.37 -3.64 -5.91
C TYR A 63 -6.73 -4.52 -6.97
N SER A 64 -7.05 -4.32 -8.24
CA SER A 64 -6.47 -5.10 -9.35
C SER A 64 -4.95 -4.98 -9.46
N TRP A 65 -4.37 -3.92 -8.90
CA TRP A 65 -2.92 -3.73 -8.86
C TRP A 65 -2.21 -4.59 -7.80
N SER A 66 -2.91 -4.93 -6.72
CA SER A 66 -2.33 -5.73 -5.62
C SER A 66 -2.27 -7.22 -5.96
N ILE A 67 -3.03 -7.63 -6.98
CA ILE A 67 -3.07 -9.01 -7.47
C ILE A 67 -3.10 -8.93 -8.99
N ASN A 68 -2.11 -9.48 -9.66
CA ASN A 68 -2.05 -9.50 -11.11
C ASN A 68 -3.25 -10.25 -11.67
N GLY A 69 -4.16 -9.53 -12.35
CA GLY A 69 -5.39 -10.04 -12.89
C GLY A 69 -6.65 -9.48 -12.23
N ARG A 70 -7.80 -10.07 -12.49
CA ARG A 70 -9.08 -9.66 -11.89
C ARG A 70 -9.20 -10.21 -10.48
N VAL A 71 -9.30 -9.33 -9.50
CA VAL A 71 -9.65 -9.70 -8.14
C VAL A 71 -11.13 -10.08 -8.10
N PRO A 72 -11.50 -11.24 -7.55
CA PRO A 72 -12.90 -11.60 -7.36
C PRO A 72 -13.61 -10.52 -6.54
N ALA A 73 -14.81 -10.16 -6.92
CA ALA A 73 -15.65 -9.28 -6.12
C ALA A 73 -16.05 -9.99 -4.82
N VAL A 74 -16.11 -9.25 -3.72
CA VAL A 74 -16.70 -9.78 -2.50
C VAL A 74 -18.21 -10.04 -2.69
N ASP A 75 -18.68 -11.13 -2.16
CA ASP A 75 -20.11 -11.42 -2.10
C ASP A 75 -20.72 -10.66 -0.91
N PHE A 76 -21.45 -9.59 -1.21
CA PHE A 76 -22.09 -8.75 -0.18
C PHE A 76 -23.18 -9.47 0.61
N LYS A 77 -23.77 -10.54 0.09
CA LYS A 77 -24.71 -11.38 0.84
C LYS A 77 -24.05 -12.11 2.00
N LYS A 78 -22.73 -12.26 1.93
CA LYS A 78 -21.89 -12.85 2.97
C LYS A 78 -21.14 -11.81 3.82
N ILE A 79 -21.63 -10.57 3.81
CA ILE A 79 -21.08 -9.48 4.64
C ILE A 79 -22.20 -8.89 5.50
N THR A 80 -21.95 -8.76 6.80
CA THR A 80 -22.75 -7.97 7.72
C THR A 80 -21.97 -6.73 8.10
N LEU A 81 -22.49 -5.54 7.78
CA LEU A 81 -21.87 -4.29 8.19
C LEU A 81 -22.29 -3.92 9.60
N ALA A 82 -21.33 -3.76 10.49
CA ALA A 82 -21.56 -3.22 11.83
C ALA A 82 -21.56 -1.69 11.78
N ARG A 83 -22.51 -1.07 12.47
CA ARG A 83 -22.63 0.39 12.58
C ARG A 83 -21.79 0.94 13.73
N LYS A 84 -21.55 0.11 14.73
CA LYS A 84 -20.81 0.47 15.96
C LYS A 84 -19.82 -0.63 16.30
N PRO A 85 -18.66 -0.29 16.90
CA PRO A 85 -17.67 -1.27 17.34
C PRO A 85 -18.26 -2.38 18.22
N ASP A 86 -19.20 -2.07 19.10
CA ASP A 86 -19.81 -3.05 20.02
C ASP A 86 -20.61 -4.15 19.32
N GLU A 87 -21.03 -3.93 18.08
CA GLU A 87 -21.74 -4.93 17.28
C GLU A 87 -20.80 -6.01 16.71
N MET A 88 -19.50 -5.75 16.65
CA MET A 88 -18.51 -6.67 16.11
C MET A 88 -18.31 -7.94 16.93
N PHE A 89 -18.71 -7.92 18.18
CA PHE A 89 -18.49 -9.03 19.12
C PHE A 89 -19.59 -10.10 18.97
N GLY A 90 -19.15 -11.36 19.00
CA GLY A 90 -19.95 -12.57 18.79
C GLY A 90 -19.20 -13.65 18.03
N PRO A 91 -18.58 -13.35 16.86
CA PRO A 91 -17.66 -14.25 16.21
C PRO A 91 -16.44 -14.58 17.11
N LEU A 92 -15.89 -15.80 16.93
CA LEU A 92 -14.71 -16.23 17.71
C LEU A 92 -13.40 -15.66 17.18
N ILE A 93 -13.37 -15.24 15.91
CA ILE A 93 -12.19 -14.69 15.27
C ILE A 93 -12.41 -13.21 15.01
N HIS A 94 -11.46 -12.39 15.44
CA HIS A 94 -11.40 -10.97 15.15
C HIS A 94 -10.11 -10.67 14.40
N ILE A 95 -10.20 -10.26 13.15
CA ILE A 95 -9.07 -9.89 12.29
C ILE A 95 -8.95 -8.37 12.30
N LEU A 96 -7.80 -7.86 12.75
CA LEU A 96 -7.49 -6.44 12.81
C LEU A 96 -6.64 -6.07 11.59
N ALA A 97 -7.26 -5.39 10.61
CA ALA A 97 -6.70 -5.12 9.29
C ALA A 97 -6.45 -3.61 9.04
N PHE A 98 -5.91 -2.91 10.03
CA PHE A 98 -5.57 -1.49 9.94
C PHE A 98 -4.23 -1.19 10.62
N PRO A 99 -3.57 -0.05 10.28
CA PRO A 99 -2.28 0.29 10.84
C PRO A 99 -2.34 0.47 12.36
N ALA A 100 -1.30 0.05 13.06
CA ALA A 100 -1.19 0.17 14.50
C ALA A 100 -1.08 1.63 15.00
N VAL A 101 -0.57 2.52 14.16
CA VAL A 101 -0.40 3.95 14.45
C VAL A 101 -0.86 4.75 13.23
N ASN A 102 -1.77 5.69 13.43
CA ASN A 102 -2.15 6.62 12.37
C ASN A 102 -1.25 7.87 12.39
N ARG A 103 -1.27 8.66 11.30
CA ARG A 103 -0.47 9.90 11.16
C ARG A 103 -0.78 10.98 12.19
N GLU A 104 -1.94 10.95 12.80
CA GLU A 104 -2.34 11.91 13.83
C GLU A 104 -1.79 11.55 15.22
N ASN A 105 -0.82 10.62 15.31
CA ASN A 105 -0.30 10.03 16.55
C ASN A 105 -1.38 9.38 17.43
N LYS A 106 -2.56 9.15 16.90
CA LYS A 106 -3.59 8.39 17.59
C LYS A 106 -3.18 6.93 17.59
N ASN A 107 -2.98 6.39 18.76
CA ASN A 107 -2.65 4.99 18.92
C ASN A 107 -3.92 4.15 18.78
N LEU A 108 -4.20 3.65 17.58
CA LEU A 108 -5.36 2.83 17.29
C LEU A 108 -5.39 1.54 18.14
N LEU A 109 -4.23 0.97 18.45
CA LEU A 109 -4.17 -0.23 19.30
C LEU A 109 -4.71 0.04 20.70
N LYS A 110 -4.40 1.21 21.30
CA LYS A 110 -4.96 1.58 22.61
C LYS A 110 -6.46 1.81 22.54
N ALA A 111 -6.93 2.51 21.52
CA ALA A 111 -8.35 2.76 21.32
C ALA A 111 -9.13 1.46 21.17
N LEU A 112 -8.63 0.55 20.34
CA LEU A 112 -9.23 -0.77 20.17
C LEU A 112 -9.15 -1.62 21.42
N ALA A 113 -8.01 -1.66 22.10
CA ALA A 113 -7.91 -2.36 23.37
C ALA A 113 -8.99 -1.89 24.35
N GLY A 114 -9.29 -0.57 24.39
CA GLY A 114 -10.40 -0.02 25.16
C GLY A 114 -11.76 -0.58 24.75
N VAL A 115 -12.04 -0.66 23.43
CA VAL A 115 -13.27 -1.26 22.89
C VAL A 115 -13.37 -2.75 23.25
N PHE A 116 -12.29 -3.48 23.09
CA PHE A 116 -12.24 -4.92 23.45
C PHE A 116 -12.40 -5.12 24.94
N LEU A 117 -11.76 -4.30 25.78
CA LEU A 117 -11.88 -4.37 27.24
C LEU A 117 -13.33 -4.11 27.71
N LYS A 118 -14.00 -3.12 27.12
CA LYS A 118 -15.43 -2.85 27.37
C LYS A 118 -16.30 -4.08 27.06
N ASN A 119 -15.98 -4.81 25.99
CA ASN A 119 -16.71 -6.00 25.56
C ASN A 119 -16.12 -7.33 26.04
N ARG A 120 -15.22 -7.31 27.05
CA ARG A 120 -14.47 -8.49 27.50
C ARG A 120 -15.30 -9.73 27.84
N LYS A 121 -16.57 -9.55 28.27
CA LYS A 121 -17.49 -10.67 28.56
C LYS A 121 -17.88 -11.47 27.32
N LYS A 122 -17.77 -10.85 26.11
CA LYS A 122 -18.08 -11.48 24.83
C LYS A 122 -16.87 -12.12 24.16
N LEU A 123 -15.68 -12.03 24.78
CA LEU A 123 -14.40 -12.51 24.22
C LEU A 123 -14.02 -13.93 24.70
N ASP A 124 -14.90 -14.62 25.43
CA ASP A 124 -14.59 -15.95 25.91
C ASP A 124 -14.28 -16.93 24.76
N GLY A 125 -13.03 -17.42 24.78
CA GLY A 125 -12.50 -18.30 23.74
C GLY A 125 -12.14 -17.61 22.41
N ALA A 126 -12.32 -16.29 22.28
CA ALA A 126 -11.99 -15.55 21.07
C ALA A 126 -10.48 -15.51 20.79
N LEU A 127 -10.16 -15.39 19.49
CA LEU A 127 -8.82 -15.15 18.97
C LEU A 127 -8.80 -13.83 18.23
N VAL A 128 -7.86 -12.94 18.58
CA VAL A 128 -7.60 -11.68 17.89
C VAL A 128 -6.35 -11.82 17.03
N ILE A 129 -6.48 -11.52 15.74
CA ILE A 129 -5.41 -11.66 14.74
C ILE A 129 -5.06 -10.29 14.20
N PHE A 130 -3.79 -9.94 14.28
CA PHE A 130 -3.25 -8.70 13.74
C PHE A 130 -2.62 -8.97 12.37
N LEU A 131 -3.01 -8.20 11.35
CA LEU A 131 -2.43 -8.28 10.01
C LEU A 131 -1.43 -7.16 9.72
N SER A 132 -1.34 -6.16 10.57
CA SER A 132 -0.48 -5.00 10.38
C SER A 132 0.51 -4.87 11.51
N ALA A 133 1.79 -4.73 11.15
CA ALA A 133 2.86 -4.45 12.08
C ALA A 133 2.94 -2.95 12.38
N GLY A 134 3.06 -2.62 13.65
CA GLY A 134 3.48 -1.31 14.13
C GLY A 134 4.97 -1.30 14.48
N VAL A 135 5.35 -0.42 15.40
CA VAL A 135 6.67 -0.47 16.03
C VAL A 135 6.83 -1.82 16.75
N PRO A 136 7.93 -2.55 16.54
CA PRO A 136 8.11 -3.85 17.16
C PRO A 136 7.83 -3.86 18.67
N GLY A 137 6.93 -4.73 19.11
CA GLY A 137 6.39 -4.82 20.46
C GLY A 137 5.21 -3.89 20.75
N ALA A 138 4.67 -3.19 19.73
CA ALA A 138 3.52 -2.31 19.93
C ALA A 138 2.24 -3.06 20.29
N ILE A 139 2.02 -4.23 19.70
CA ILE A 139 0.88 -5.10 19.99
C ILE A 139 0.91 -5.53 21.46
N ASP A 140 2.06 -5.99 21.94
CA ASP A 140 2.23 -6.39 23.34
C ASP A 140 1.98 -5.22 24.30
N ARG A 141 2.63 -4.06 24.04
CA ARG A 141 2.54 -2.89 24.94
C ARG A 141 1.16 -2.25 24.96
N HIS A 142 0.45 -2.22 23.87
CA HIS A 142 -0.74 -1.37 23.74
C HIS A 142 -2.05 -2.13 23.65
N PHE A 143 -2.00 -3.42 23.31
CA PHE A 143 -3.19 -4.23 23.20
C PHE A 143 -3.18 -5.37 24.22
N ILE A 144 -2.23 -6.29 24.17
CA ILE A 144 -2.20 -7.48 25.01
C ILE A 144 -2.11 -7.12 26.50
N SER A 145 -1.20 -6.20 26.85
CA SER A 145 -1.05 -5.72 28.24
C SER A 145 -2.34 -5.09 28.78
N THR A 146 -3.08 -4.37 27.96
CA THR A 146 -4.34 -3.74 28.34
C THR A 146 -5.44 -4.78 28.60
N LEU A 147 -5.50 -5.82 27.81
CA LEU A 147 -6.50 -6.88 27.94
C LEU A 147 -6.19 -7.92 29.02
N LYS A 148 -4.97 -7.91 29.55
CA LYS A 148 -4.54 -8.84 30.62
C LYS A 148 -4.97 -10.29 30.37
N SER A 149 -4.61 -10.82 29.20
CA SER A 149 -4.90 -12.20 28.77
C SER A 149 -6.40 -12.57 28.72
N LYS A 150 -7.29 -11.61 28.51
CA LYS A 150 -8.73 -11.85 28.35
C LYS A 150 -9.14 -12.40 26.99
N CYS A 151 -8.25 -12.36 26.01
CA CYS A 151 -8.40 -13.03 24.71
C CYS A 151 -7.06 -13.57 24.24
N ASP A 152 -7.11 -14.59 23.42
CA ASP A 152 -5.94 -15.15 22.76
C ASP A 152 -5.54 -14.24 21.59
N CYS A 153 -4.24 -14.00 21.39
CA CYS A 153 -3.72 -13.06 20.39
C CYS A 153 -2.70 -13.72 19.45
N ALA A 154 -2.79 -13.39 18.17
CA ALA A 154 -1.83 -13.81 17.16
C ALA A 154 -1.52 -12.69 16.17
N PHE A 155 -0.36 -12.75 15.56
CA PHE A 155 0.02 -11.93 14.41
C PHE A 155 0.21 -12.83 13.20
N VAL A 156 -0.34 -12.39 12.08
CA VAL A 156 -0.15 -13.06 10.79
C VAL A 156 0.32 -12.02 9.78
N SER A 157 1.41 -12.32 9.06
CA SER A 157 1.87 -11.44 8.00
C SER A 157 0.80 -11.29 6.92
N SER A 158 0.62 -10.09 6.42
CA SER A 158 -0.37 -9.82 5.37
C SER A 158 -0.02 -10.50 4.06
N PHE A 159 -1.03 -10.73 3.23
CA PHE A 159 -0.83 -11.20 1.86
C PHE A 159 0.07 -10.23 1.08
N ARG A 160 0.86 -10.79 0.18
CA ARG A 160 1.76 -10.01 -0.68
C ARG A 160 0.95 -9.34 -1.81
N SER A 161 1.32 -8.12 -2.13
CA SER A 161 0.67 -7.34 -3.18
C SER A 161 1.06 -7.75 -4.61
N ASP A 162 2.08 -8.58 -4.74
CA ASP A 162 2.64 -9.06 -6.01
C ASP A 162 2.11 -10.43 -6.44
N TRP A 163 1.29 -11.07 -5.63
CA TRP A 163 0.72 -12.36 -5.99
C TRP A 163 -0.27 -12.25 -7.15
N THR A 164 -0.28 -13.27 -8.01
CA THR A 164 -1.36 -13.45 -9.00
C THR A 164 -2.67 -13.81 -8.30
N VAL A 165 -3.79 -13.73 -9.04
CA VAL A 165 -5.10 -14.15 -8.51
C VAL A 165 -5.08 -15.63 -8.12
N GLU A 166 -4.49 -16.47 -8.95
CA GLU A 166 -4.32 -17.89 -8.71
C GLU A 166 -3.49 -18.14 -7.47
N GLU A 167 -2.36 -17.45 -7.34
CA GLU A 167 -1.52 -17.52 -6.15
C GLU A 167 -2.22 -17.04 -4.89
N PHE A 168 -2.98 -15.95 -4.97
CA PHE A 168 -3.75 -15.42 -3.84
C PHE A 168 -4.81 -16.41 -3.35
N LEU A 169 -5.55 -17.03 -4.28
CA LEU A 169 -6.62 -17.98 -3.96
C LEU A 169 -6.10 -19.40 -3.71
N SER A 170 -4.87 -19.71 -4.14
CA SER A 170 -4.31 -21.06 -3.96
C SER A 170 -4.18 -21.42 -2.49
N ASP A 171 -4.33 -22.68 -2.21
CA ASP A 171 -3.90 -23.27 -0.96
C ASP A 171 -2.35 -23.36 -0.94
N ASN A 172 -1.73 -23.64 0.19
CA ASN A 172 -0.28 -23.78 0.36
C ASN A 172 0.55 -22.48 0.36
N LYS A 173 -0.06 -21.33 0.58
CA LYS A 173 0.72 -20.10 0.82
C LYS A 173 1.43 -20.17 2.16
N LYS A 174 2.70 -19.77 2.17
CA LYS A 174 3.51 -19.70 3.39
C LYS A 174 3.51 -18.27 3.92
N MET A 175 2.93 -18.08 5.09
CA MET A 175 2.89 -16.80 5.80
C MET A 175 3.69 -16.91 7.11
N ILE A 176 3.96 -15.78 7.74
CA ILE A 176 4.54 -15.74 9.08
C ILE A 176 3.40 -15.72 10.08
N LEU A 177 3.51 -16.55 11.10
CA LEU A 177 2.60 -16.62 12.24
C LEU A 177 3.38 -16.51 13.53
N ALA A 178 2.89 -15.71 14.46
CA ALA A 178 3.32 -15.71 15.86
C ALA A 178 2.12 -15.53 16.78
N ALA A 179 2.24 -15.94 18.02
CA ALA A 179 1.17 -15.79 19.00
C ALA A 179 1.73 -15.47 20.39
N ASP A 180 0.87 -14.96 21.27
CA ASP A 180 1.22 -14.60 22.64
C ASP A 180 1.43 -15.83 23.54
N ASN A 181 0.88 -16.99 23.15
CA ASN A 181 1.06 -18.27 23.86
C ASN A 181 0.71 -19.46 22.94
N GLN A 182 1.01 -20.68 23.41
CA GLN A 182 0.79 -21.91 22.62
C GLN A 182 -0.68 -22.14 22.27
N LYS A 183 -1.62 -21.85 23.17
CA LYS A 183 -3.05 -22.00 22.92
C LYS A 183 -3.54 -21.08 21.80
N SER A 184 -3.07 -19.83 21.79
CA SER A 184 -3.35 -18.86 20.73
C SER A 184 -2.77 -19.31 19.38
N LEU A 185 -1.55 -19.87 19.42
CA LEU A 185 -0.89 -20.42 18.24
C LEU A 185 -1.69 -21.58 17.64
N ASP A 186 -2.15 -22.51 18.46
CA ASP A 186 -2.92 -23.67 18.02
C ASP A 186 -4.27 -23.23 17.41
N LYS A 187 -4.93 -22.24 18.00
CA LYS A 187 -6.17 -21.66 17.45
C LYS A 187 -5.94 -20.99 16.11
N ALA A 188 -4.88 -20.18 16.00
CA ALA A 188 -4.54 -19.49 14.77
C ALA A 188 -4.18 -20.47 13.65
N LYS A 189 -3.35 -21.48 13.93
CA LYS A 189 -3.04 -22.55 12.98
C LYS A 189 -4.32 -23.23 12.49
N PHE A 190 -5.16 -23.71 13.41
CA PHE A 190 -6.39 -24.36 13.02
C PHE A 190 -7.29 -23.50 12.15
N PHE A 191 -7.46 -22.22 12.50
CA PHE A 191 -8.28 -21.31 11.70
C PHE A 191 -7.73 -21.15 10.29
N TYR A 192 -6.44 -20.84 10.14
CA TYR A 192 -5.85 -20.63 8.82
C TYR A 192 -5.66 -21.90 8.01
N ASP A 193 -5.53 -23.08 8.65
CA ASP A 193 -5.58 -24.38 7.98
C ASP A 193 -6.92 -24.57 7.26
N THR A 194 -8.04 -24.06 7.82
CA THR A 194 -9.34 -24.08 7.14
C THR A 194 -9.37 -23.17 5.90
N LEU A 195 -8.42 -22.22 5.80
CA LEU A 195 -8.24 -21.34 4.64
C LEU A 195 -7.18 -21.83 3.65
N GLY A 196 -6.53 -22.98 3.94
CA GLY A 196 -5.46 -23.55 3.10
C GLY A 196 -4.14 -22.77 3.17
N ILE A 197 -3.85 -22.12 4.32
CA ILE A 197 -2.67 -21.28 4.49
C ILE A 197 -1.65 -21.98 5.39
N ASN A 198 -0.44 -22.16 4.90
CA ASN A 198 0.70 -22.69 5.63
C ASN A 198 1.54 -21.58 6.28
N PHE A 199 2.22 -21.91 7.38
CA PHE A 199 3.01 -20.95 8.14
C PHE A 199 4.46 -21.35 8.37
N LYS A 200 5.30 -20.31 8.46
CA LYS A 200 6.53 -20.34 9.25
C LYS A 200 6.23 -19.64 10.56
N VAL A 201 6.51 -20.31 11.68
CA VAL A 201 6.18 -19.79 13.00
C VAL A 201 7.38 -19.10 13.60
N LEU A 202 7.19 -17.88 14.12
CA LEU A 202 8.13 -17.15 14.94
C LEU A 202 7.73 -17.26 16.42
N THR A 203 8.71 -17.08 17.31
CA THR A 203 8.53 -17.32 18.74
C THR A 203 7.61 -16.31 19.41
N THR A 204 7.72 -15.03 19.01
CA THR A 204 6.97 -13.94 19.65
C THR A 204 6.31 -13.03 18.59
N ILE A 205 5.21 -12.38 19.00
CA ILE A 205 4.53 -11.37 18.18
C ILE A 205 5.49 -10.22 17.83
N LYS A 206 6.35 -9.81 18.78
CA LYS A 206 7.37 -8.78 18.51
C LYS A 206 8.34 -9.16 17.40
N GLU A 207 8.78 -10.44 17.35
CA GLU A 207 9.61 -10.94 16.25
C GLU A 207 8.87 -10.88 14.92
N ALA A 208 7.58 -11.22 14.90
CA ALA A 208 6.77 -11.16 13.69
C ALA A 208 6.51 -9.72 13.22
N GLU A 209 6.29 -8.77 14.14
CA GLU A 209 6.24 -7.33 13.82
C GLU A 209 7.58 -6.86 13.24
N LEU A 210 8.71 -7.26 13.85
CA LEU A 210 10.05 -6.91 13.35
C LEU A 210 10.30 -7.53 11.97
N TYR A 211 9.93 -8.80 11.77
CA TYR A 211 10.05 -9.47 10.47
C TYR A 211 9.32 -8.71 9.36
N GLU A 212 8.06 -8.31 9.59
CA GLU A 212 7.27 -7.58 8.59
C GLU A 212 7.90 -6.22 8.26
N ASN A 213 8.37 -5.49 9.26
CA ASN A 213 9.08 -4.23 9.08
C ASN A 213 10.43 -4.43 8.36
N ALA A 214 11.21 -5.43 8.76
CA ALA A 214 12.52 -5.73 8.15
C ALA A 214 12.39 -6.12 6.67
N LYS A 215 11.39 -6.95 6.33
CA LYS A 215 11.08 -7.32 4.94
C LYS A 215 10.83 -6.08 4.08
N ASN A 216 9.97 -5.17 4.55
CA ASN A 216 9.64 -3.94 3.83
C ASN A 216 10.84 -2.98 3.76
N THR A 217 11.67 -2.93 4.82
CA THR A 217 12.89 -2.11 4.84
C THR A 217 13.93 -2.63 3.85
N LEU A 218 14.11 -3.95 3.76
CA LEU A 218 15.01 -4.53 2.76
C LEU A 218 14.58 -4.17 1.33
N GLN A 219 13.29 -4.24 1.04
CA GLN A 219 12.75 -3.80 -0.24
C GLN A 219 13.03 -2.30 -0.49
N TYR A 220 12.89 -1.46 0.53
CA TYR A 220 13.17 -0.03 0.44
C TYR A 220 14.65 0.24 0.11
N VAL A 221 15.59 -0.40 0.84
CA VAL A 221 17.03 -0.27 0.61
C VAL A 221 17.39 -0.72 -0.81
N THR A 222 16.88 -1.87 -1.24
CA THR A 222 17.13 -2.40 -2.59
C THR A 222 16.59 -1.45 -3.67
N THR A 223 15.38 -0.92 -3.48
CA THR A 223 14.79 0.06 -4.40
C THR A 223 15.66 1.32 -4.51
N MET A 224 16.14 1.84 -3.39
CA MET A 224 17.00 3.03 -3.40
C MET A 224 18.34 2.77 -4.06
N PHE A 225 18.97 1.62 -3.82
CA PHE A 225 20.20 1.24 -4.49
C PHE A 225 20.04 1.22 -6.01
N ILE A 226 19.01 0.54 -6.51
CA ILE A 226 18.74 0.45 -7.95
C ILE A 226 18.44 1.83 -8.56
N ASN A 227 17.69 2.66 -7.86
CA ASN A 227 17.38 4.01 -8.32
C ASN A 227 18.65 4.87 -8.39
N GLN A 228 19.53 4.79 -7.39
CA GLN A 228 20.80 5.52 -7.40
C GLN A 228 21.71 5.12 -8.57
N LEU A 229 21.69 3.85 -9.00
CA LEU A 229 22.44 3.43 -10.18
C LEU A 229 22.04 4.19 -11.45
N SER A 230 20.78 4.56 -11.60
CA SER A 230 20.31 5.30 -12.79
C SER A 230 20.87 6.72 -12.87
N PHE A 231 21.21 7.32 -11.76
CA PHE A 231 21.89 8.62 -11.69
C PHE A 231 23.42 8.49 -11.77
N ALA A 232 23.99 7.46 -11.13
CA ALA A 232 25.42 7.23 -11.15
C ALA A 232 25.94 6.77 -12.52
N TYR A 233 25.09 6.11 -13.31
CA TYR A 233 25.41 5.59 -14.64
C TYR A 233 24.33 6.00 -15.65
N PRO A 234 24.24 7.30 -16.00
CA PRO A 234 23.14 7.86 -16.75
C PRO A 234 23.01 7.37 -18.20
N GLU A 235 24.08 6.78 -18.76
CA GLU A 235 24.13 6.17 -20.10
C GLU A 235 23.74 4.69 -20.10
N THR A 236 23.59 4.09 -18.92
CA THR A 236 23.30 2.65 -18.78
C THR A 236 21.80 2.39 -18.70
N ASN A 237 21.33 1.42 -19.46
CA ASN A 237 19.94 0.93 -19.34
C ASN A 237 19.77 0.13 -18.05
N VAL A 238 19.69 0.83 -16.91
CA VAL A 238 19.52 0.24 -15.58
C VAL A 238 18.23 -0.56 -15.48
N ARG A 239 17.17 -0.15 -16.18
CA ARG A 239 15.89 -0.88 -16.19
C ARG A 239 16.03 -2.29 -16.77
N GLN A 240 16.79 -2.45 -17.85
CA GLN A 240 17.04 -3.77 -18.42
C GLN A 240 17.96 -4.61 -17.52
N MET A 241 19.03 -3.99 -17.02
CA MET A 241 19.96 -4.64 -16.09
C MET A 241 19.25 -5.15 -14.82
N THR A 242 18.34 -4.35 -14.26
CA THR A 242 17.61 -4.70 -13.04
C THR A 242 16.83 -5.99 -13.18
N LYS A 243 16.28 -6.30 -14.35
CA LYS A 243 15.54 -7.56 -14.56
C LYS A 243 16.44 -8.78 -14.30
N TYR A 244 17.67 -8.76 -14.83
CA TYR A 244 18.63 -9.86 -14.63
C TYR A 244 19.20 -9.85 -13.21
N LEU A 245 19.53 -8.66 -12.67
CA LEU A 245 20.06 -8.52 -11.32
C LEU A 245 19.10 -9.10 -10.26
N LEU A 246 17.79 -8.89 -10.42
CA LEU A 246 16.79 -9.41 -9.49
C LEU A 246 16.66 -10.92 -9.55
N ASP A 247 16.82 -11.50 -10.74
CA ASP A 247 16.82 -12.96 -10.91
C ASP A 247 18.05 -13.60 -10.23
N ASP A 248 19.24 -12.99 -10.40
CA ASP A 248 20.50 -13.50 -9.84
C ASP A 248 20.53 -13.44 -8.30
N VAL A 249 20.13 -12.33 -7.72
CA VAL A 249 20.19 -12.14 -6.26
C VAL A 249 18.90 -12.55 -5.53
N ARG A 250 17.94 -13.10 -6.27
CA ARG A 250 16.62 -13.51 -5.74
C ARG A 250 15.93 -12.44 -4.91
N LEU A 251 16.16 -11.18 -5.25
CA LEU A 251 15.47 -10.04 -4.66
C LEU A 251 14.16 -9.85 -5.42
N ASN A 252 13.07 -10.31 -4.83
CA ASN A 252 11.75 -10.07 -5.39
C ASN A 252 11.36 -8.60 -5.20
N GLU A 253 10.85 -7.97 -6.26
CA GLU A 253 10.08 -6.71 -6.25
C GLU A 253 10.83 -5.41 -5.95
N SER A 254 12.07 -5.28 -6.35
CA SER A 254 12.65 -3.96 -6.46
C SER A 254 12.13 -3.29 -7.74
N HIS A 255 11.31 -2.28 -7.59
CA HIS A 255 10.83 -1.50 -8.73
C HIS A 255 11.64 -0.22 -8.86
N LEU A 256 12.17 0.01 -10.05
CA LEU A 256 12.75 1.29 -10.39
C LEU A 256 11.64 2.35 -10.45
N SER A 257 11.76 3.40 -9.65
CA SER A 257 10.72 4.45 -9.53
C SER A 257 11.31 5.75 -9.00
N ILE A 258 10.58 6.85 -9.19
CA ILE A 258 10.90 8.14 -8.57
C ILE A 258 10.54 8.07 -7.08
N GLY A 259 11.42 7.46 -6.30
CA GLY A 259 11.25 7.31 -4.87
C GLY A 259 10.25 6.25 -4.45
N ALA A 260 10.32 5.88 -3.19
CA ALA A 260 9.40 4.98 -2.52
C ALA A 260 8.43 5.78 -1.65
N GLY A 261 7.14 5.46 -1.78
CA GLY A 261 6.06 6.03 -1.00
C GLY A 261 5.21 4.96 -0.32
N GLY A 262 4.13 5.39 0.30
CA GLY A 262 3.15 4.49 0.89
C GLY A 262 3.20 4.35 2.39
N SER A 263 2.13 3.79 2.91
CA SER A 263 1.97 3.55 4.34
C SER A 263 2.72 2.32 4.87
N LYS A 264 3.39 1.55 4.00
CA LYS A 264 4.11 0.34 4.40
C LYS A 264 5.62 0.54 4.35
N ILE A 265 6.21 0.71 3.16
CA ILE A 265 7.66 0.67 2.98
C ILE A 265 8.36 1.78 3.77
N PRO A 266 8.09 3.09 3.59
CA PRO A 266 8.76 4.14 4.35
C PRO A 266 8.42 4.10 5.84
N VAL A 267 7.19 3.74 6.19
CA VAL A 267 6.74 3.64 7.60
C VAL A 267 7.45 2.49 8.31
N SER A 268 7.77 1.39 7.61
CA SER A 268 8.55 0.28 8.19
C SER A 268 9.97 0.70 8.54
N VAL A 269 10.60 1.51 7.71
CA VAL A 269 11.90 2.14 7.99
C VAL A 269 11.82 2.97 9.28
N GLU A 270 10.84 3.85 9.38
CA GLU A 270 10.61 4.67 10.56
C GLU A 270 10.35 3.81 11.82
N ASN A 271 9.56 2.76 11.69
CA ASN A 271 9.27 1.85 12.80
C ASN A 271 10.51 1.11 13.30
N ILE A 272 11.40 0.67 12.41
CA ILE A 272 12.66 0.03 12.79
C ILE A 272 13.56 1.03 13.53
N LEU A 273 13.72 2.24 13.02
CA LEU A 273 14.52 3.28 13.66
C LEU A 273 13.98 3.63 15.05
N ARG A 274 12.67 3.83 15.17
CA ARG A 274 12.01 4.14 16.46
C ARG A 274 11.99 2.97 17.44
N GLY A 275 11.94 1.75 16.96
CA GLY A 275 11.92 0.55 17.79
C GLY A 275 13.29 0.10 18.29
N SER A 276 14.37 0.65 17.71
CA SER A 276 15.74 0.31 18.09
C SER A 276 16.15 1.01 19.38
N LYS A 277 16.86 0.29 20.27
CA LYS A 277 17.54 0.89 21.41
C LYS A 277 18.79 1.68 20.98
N ASN A 278 19.36 1.33 19.83
CA ASN A 278 20.59 1.93 19.30
C ASN A 278 20.41 2.31 17.81
N PRO A 279 19.62 3.36 17.48
CA PRO A 279 19.33 3.74 16.10
C PRO A 279 20.58 4.13 15.30
N ASN A 280 21.67 4.54 15.97
CA ASN A 280 22.95 4.85 15.32
C ASN A 280 23.57 3.62 14.62
N HIS A 281 23.27 2.40 15.06
CA HIS A 281 23.71 1.18 14.37
C HIS A 281 22.89 0.86 13.11
N LEU A 282 21.88 1.68 12.82
CA LEU A 282 21.02 1.58 11.64
C LEU A 282 21.35 2.71 10.63
N SER A 283 22.60 3.13 10.54
CA SER A 283 23.03 4.21 9.65
C SER A 283 22.60 3.98 8.20
N LEU A 284 22.78 2.76 7.66
CA LEU A 284 22.35 2.41 6.30
C LEU A 284 20.87 2.67 6.09
N VAL A 285 20.03 2.33 7.07
CA VAL A 285 18.56 2.50 6.99
C VAL A 285 18.22 4.00 7.01
N ASN A 286 18.89 4.78 7.85
CA ASN A 286 18.71 6.23 7.93
C ASN A 286 19.16 6.93 6.64
N GLU A 287 20.34 6.60 6.14
CA GLU A 287 20.87 7.13 4.87
C GLU A 287 19.97 6.77 3.68
N THR A 288 19.37 5.57 3.66
CA THR A 288 18.45 5.17 2.62
C THR A 288 17.19 6.06 2.62
N GLN A 289 16.70 6.46 3.79
CA GLN A 289 15.56 7.36 3.90
C GLN A 289 15.88 8.76 3.37
N GLN A 290 17.07 9.29 3.68
CA GLN A 290 17.54 10.57 3.17
C GLN A 290 17.75 10.51 1.65
N SER A 291 18.35 9.43 1.15
CA SER A 291 18.54 9.18 -0.27
C SER A 291 17.23 9.15 -1.05
N ASN A 292 16.17 8.60 -0.47
CA ASN A 292 14.85 8.61 -1.09
C ASN A 292 14.33 10.03 -1.35
N THR A 293 14.44 10.91 -0.36
CA THR A 293 14.05 12.32 -0.50
C THR A 293 14.90 13.04 -1.54
N SER A 294 16.21 12.88 -1.49
CA SER A 294 17.15 13.48 -2.45
C SER A 294 16.85 13.03 -3.88
N LEU A 295 16.56 11.73 -4.08
CA LEU A 295 16.22 11.19 -5.39
C LEU A 295 14.95 11.83 -5.99
N ILE A 296 13.91 11.98 -5.18
CA ILE A 296 12.65 12.62 -5.62
C ILE A 296 12.93 14.06 -6.05
N LEU A 297 13.72 14.79 -5.27
CA LEU A 297 14.08 16.18 -5.55
C LEU A 297 14.96 16.31 -6.79
N ASN A 298 15.91 15.40 -7.02
CA ASN A 298 16.75 15.40 -8.23
C ASN A 298 15.89 15.33 -9.51
N TYR A 299 14.81 14.51 -9.52
CA TYR A 299 13.89 14.49 -10.65
C TYR A 299 13.09 15.79 -10.80
N ALA A 300 12.70 16.42 -9.68
CA ALA A 300 12.02 17.70 -9.72
C ALA A 300 12.92 18.82 -10.25
N GLU A 301 14.21 18.82 -9.91
CA GLU A 301 15.21 19.78 -10.38
C GLU A 301 15.41 19.73 -11.90
N ILE A 302 15.17 18.61 -12.56
CA ILE A 302 15.24 18.50 -14.01
C ILE A 302 14.27 19.50 -14.67
N ILE A 303 13.10 19.70 -14.09
CA ILE A 303 12.08 20.65 -14.59
C ILE A 303 12.61 22.09 -14.60
N GLU A 304 13.36 22.47 -13.57
CA GLU A 304 14.00 23.79 -13.49
C GLU A 304 15.13 23.94 -14.51
N LYS A 305 16.02 22.94 -14.59
CA LYS A 305 17.14 22.92 -15.57
C LYS A 305 16.63 23.03 -17.00
N MET A 306 15.50 22.38 -17.30
CA MET A 306 14.80 22.46 -18.59
C MET A 306 14.02 23.75 -18.79
N LYS A 307 14.06 24.69 -17.84
CA LYS A 307 13.35 25.98 -17.89
C LYS A 307 11.86 25.83 -18.17
N CYS A 308 11.22 24.79 -17.63
CA CYS A 308 9.79 24.59 -17.72
C CYS A 308 9.07 25.51 -16.73
N ARG A 309 8.03 26.20 -17.17
CA ARG A 309 7.22 27.14 -16.36
C ARG A 309 5.99 26.49 -15.76
N SER A 310 5.65 25.33 -16.26
CA SER A 310 4.47 24.57 -15.83
C SER A 310 4.70 23.07 -15.93
N VAL A 311 4.07 22.32 -15.03
CA VAL A 311 4.14 20.86 -14.98
C VAL A 311 2.75 20.27 -14.72
N THR A 312 2.46 19.16 -15.37
CA THR A 312 1.32 18.30 -15.02
C THR A 312 1.80 17.05 -14.35
N ILE A 313 1.29 16.77 -13.16
CA ILE A 313 1.53 15.53 -12.43
C ILE A 313 0.34 14.61 -12.68
N MET A 314 0.58 13.50 -13.39
CA MET A 314 -0.40 12.47 -13.70
C MET A 314 -0.33 11.37 -12.63
N GLY A 315 -1.26 11.43 -11.69
CA GLY A 315 -1.36 10.53 -10.54
C GLY A 315 -0.64 11.05 -9.30
N ILE A 316 -1.39 11.15 -8.22
CA ILE A 316 -0.88 11.43 -6.87
C ILE A 316 -0.97 10.21 -5.96
N SER A 317 -1.72 9.20 -6.39
CA SER A 317 -1.75 7.90 -5.73
C SER A 317 -0.41 7.18 -5.91
N ILE A 318 -0.04 6.37 -4.93
CA ILE A 318 1.24 5.63 -4.96
C ILE A 318 1.24 4.57 -6.04
N ARG A 319 0.07 4.00 -6.35
CA ARG A 319 -0.12 2.95 -7.37
C ARG A 319 -1.46 3.12 -8.08
N GLY A 320 -1.49 2.65 -9.31
CA GLY A 320 -2.72 2.64 -10.11
C GLY A 320 -3.84 1.84 -9.46
N GLY A 321 -5.06 2.38 -9.54
CA GLY A 321 -6.25 1.76 -8.98
C GLY A 321 -6.37 1.83 -7.45
N GLN A 322 -5.39 2.37 -6.74
CA GLN A 322 -5.42 2.49 -5.29
C GLN A 322 -5.53 3.96 -4.85
N LYS A 323 -6.50 4.26 -4.03
CA LYS A 323 -6.68 5.59 -3.42
C LYS A 323 -5.80 5.71 -2.18
N SER A 324 -4.51 5.95 -2.36
CA SER A 324 -3.51 6.10 -1.31
C SER A 324 -2.47 7.13 -1.72
N ILE A 325 -2.31 8.15 -0.89
CA ILE A 325 -1.39 9.28 -1.11
C ILE A 325 -0.34 9.42 -0.01
N GLU A 326 -0.31 8.48 0.92
CA GLU A 326 0.61 8.51 2.05
C GLU A 326 2.05 8.52 1.55
N LEU A 327 2.81 9.55 1.96
CA LEU A 327 4.23 9.72 1.57
C LEU A 327 4.45 9.60 0.04
N SER A 328 3.46 10.01 -0.76
CA SER A 328 3.57 9.96 -2.22
C SER A 328 4.66 10.90 -2.71
N PRO A 329 5.60 10.41 -3.55
CA PRO A 329 6.61 11.25 -4.20
C PRO A 329 5.99 12.39 -5.03
N SER A 330 4.80 12.19 -5.60
CA SER A 330 4.08 13.20 -6.35
C SER A 330 3.80 14.46 -5.53
N LEU A 331 3.50 14.31 -4.24
CA LEU A 331 3.25 15.44 -3.34
C LEU A 331 4.54 16.23 -3.06
N VAL A 332 5.65 15.54 -2.87
CA VAL A 332 6.97 16.16 -2.65
C VAL A 332 7.39 16.96 -3.90
N ILE A 333 7.25 16.36 -5.09
CA ILE A 333 7.52 17.04 -6.36
C ILE A 333 6.64 18.26 -6.54
N ALA A 334 5.34 18.14 -6.27
CA ALA A 334 4.39 19.24 -6.42
C ALA A 334 4.76 20.43 -5.53
N GLU A 335 5.07 20.18 -4.27
CA GLU A 335 5.45 21.21 -3.31
C GLU A 335 6.78 21.88 -3.69
N TYR A 336 7.79 21.08 -4.03
CA TYR A 336 9.10 21.56 -4.46
C TYR A 336 8.99 22.52 -5.64
N LEU A 337 8.26 22.11 -6.70
CA LEU A 337 8.10 22.91 -7.91
C LEU A 337 7.27 24.17 -7.68
N HIS A 338 6.22 24.09 -6.87
CA HIS A 338 5.43 25.25 -6.48
C HIS A 338 6.28 26.32 -5.77
N ASN A 339 7.10 25.92 -4.80
CA ASN A 339 7.98 26.81 -4.04
C ASN A 339 9.04 27.51 -4.93
N ARG A 340 9.24 27.01 -6.15
CA ARG A 340 10.10 27.62 -7.19
C ARG A 340 9.34 28.41 -8.25
N GLY A 341 8.05 28.67 -8.00
CA GLY A 341 7.22 29.46 -8.91
C GLY A 341 6.76 28.72 -10.16
N ILE A 342 6.94 27.40 -10.23
CA ILE A 342 6.48 26.58 -11.34
C ILE A 342 5.00 26.26 -11.15
N LYS A 343 4.19 26.46 -12.18
CA LYS A 343 2.76 26.22 -12.13
C LYS A 343 2.45 24.72 -12.15
N VAL A 344 1.84 24.22 -11.09
CA VAL A 344 1.54 22.79 -10.92
C VAL A 344 0.09 22.49 -11.26
N TYR A 345 -0.11 21.62 -12.25
CA TYR A 345 -1.38 20.99 -12.58
C TYR A 345 -1.37 19.55 -12.04
N VAL A 346 -2.52 19.07 -11.59
CA VAL A 346 -2.62 17.71 -11.02
C VAL A 346 -3.87 17.02 -11.53
N ASP A 347 -3.70 15.80 -12.00
CA ASP A 347 -4.77 14.86 -12.31
C ASP A 347 -4.57 13.55 -11.57
N ASP A 348 -5.64 13.02 -11.02
CA ASP A 348 -5.69 11.63 -10.52
C ASP A 348 -7.14 11.15 -10.62
N PRO A 349 -7.41 10.09 -11.40
CA PRO A 349 -8.78 9.64 -11.67
C PRO A 349 -9.54 9.13 -10.45
N LEU A 350 -8.85 8.88 -9.34
CA LEU A 350 -9.47 8.41 -8.09
C LEU A 350 -9.91 9.55 -7.17
N TYR A 351 -9.50 10.80 -7.48
CA TYR A 351 -9.82 11.97 -6.69
C TYR A 351 -10.56 13.01 -7.54
N ASN A 352 -11.64 13.58 -7.01
CA ASN A 352 -12.27 14.72 -7.67
C ASN A 352 -11.45 16.00 -7.47
N LYS A 353 -11.70 17.01 -8.31
CA LYS A 353 -10.95 18.28 -8.28
C LYS A 353 -10.98 18.97 -6.91
N ALA A 354 -12.10 18.91 -6.19
CA ALA A 354 -12.22 19.53 -4.87
C ALA A 354 -11.31 18.81 -3.85
N THR A 355 -11.24 17.50 -3.92
CA THR A 355 -10.34 16.70 -3.05
C THR A 355 -8.87 16.99 -3.39
N ILE A 356 -8.48 17.03 -4.66
CA ILE A 356 -7.11 17.38 -5.07
C ILE A 356 -6.77 18.78 -4.55
N LYS A 357 -7.68 19.75 -4.70
CA LYS A 357 -7.48 21.13 -4.23
C LYS A 357 -7.31 21.21 -2.70
N LYS A 358 -8.00 20.36 -1.96
CA LYS A 358 -7.84 20.26 -0.51
C LYS A 358 -6.49 19.65 -0.12
N LEU A 359 -6.03 18.64 -0.86
CA LEU A 359 -4.77 17.94 -0.60
C LEU A 359 -3.54 18.75 -1.02
N ILE A 360 -3.66 19.47 -2.14
CA ILE A 360 -2.59 20.27 -2.74
C ILE A 360 -3.16 21.68 -3.04
N PRO A 361 -3.29 22.54 -2.02
CA PRO A 361 -4.01 23.82 -2.12
C PRO A 361 -3.46 24.77 -3.20
N PHE A 362 -2.17 24.71 -3.49
CA PHE A 362 -1.49 25.53 -4.46
C PHE A 362 -1.61 25.00 -5.90
N SER A 363 -2.02 23.74 -6.09
CA SER A 363 -2.16 23.14 -7.42
C SER A 363 -3.41 23.60 -8.16
N LYS A 364 -3.42 23.40 -9.47
CA LYS A 364 -4.62 23.51 -10.31
C LYS A 364 -5.08 22.09 -10.71
N PRO A 365 -6.14 21.56 -10.11
CA PRO A 365 -6.70 20.29 -10.51
C PRO A 365 -7.24 20.33 -11.94
N VAL A 366 -6.90 19.33 -12.74
CA VAL A 366 -7.35 19.17 -14.12
C VAL A 366 -7.95 17.78 -14.34
N ASP A 367 -8.76 17.63 -15.38
CA ASP A 367 -9.12 16.32 -15.93
C ASP A 367 -8.46 16.23 -17.30
N ILE A 368 -7.35 15.51 -17.37
CA ILE A 368 -6.54 15.45 -18.61
C ILE A 368 -7.27 14.83 -19.78
N LEU A 369 -8.25 13.96 -19.53
CA LEU A 369 -9.10 13.38 -20.58
C LEU A 369 -10.00 14.40 -21.25
N ARG A 370 -10.53 15.33 -20.47
CA ARG A 370 -11.48 16.34 -20.94
C ARG A 370 -10.79 17.62 -21.38
N GLU A 371 -9.76 18.04 -20.63
CA GLU A 371 -9.14 19.35 -20.79
C GLU A 371 -7.83 19.29 -21.58
N GLY A 372 -7.29 18.09 -21.78
CA GLY A 372 -5.97 17.88 -22.38
C GLY A 372 -4.82 18.39 -21.51
N LEU A 373 -3.61 18.14 -21.94
CA LEU A 373 -2.37 18.56 -21.27
C LEU A 373 -1.91 19.92 -21.82
N LYS A 374 -1.66 20.89 -20.94
CA LYS A 374 -1.29 22.26 -21.29
C LYS A 374 0.00 22.75 -20.66
N SER A 375 0.80 21.84 -20.09
CA SER A 375 2.02 22.18 -19.38
C SER A 375 3.27 21.96 -20.22
N ASP A 376 4.36 22.66 -19.87
CA ASP A 376 5.68 22.49 -20.50
C ASP A 376 6.28 21.11 -20.22
N ALA A 377 5.98 20.54 -19.04
CA ALA A 377 6.48 19.23 -18.64
C ALA A 377 5.37 18.34 -18.05
N ILE A 378 5.59 17.03 -18.10
CA ILE A 378 4.68 16.02 -17.59
C ILE A 378 5.46 15.02 -16.72
N PHE A 379 4.98 14.80 -15.50
CA PHE A 379 5.35 13.64 -14.68
C PHE A 379 4.25 12.60 -14.75
N VAL A 380 4.56 11.42 -15.25
CA VAL A 380 3.68 10.25 -15.23
C VAL A 380 4.04 9.42 -14.01
N MET A 381 3.35 9.67 -12.91
CA MET A 381 3.72 9.11 -11.60
C MET A 381 3.01 7.81 -11.27
N THR A 382 1.80 7.60 -11.81
CA THR A 382 0.94 6.47 -11.44
C THR A 382 0.33 5.83 -12.67
N ASP A 383 0.28 4.49 -12.67
CA ASP A 383 -0.20 3.67 -13.78
C ASP A 383 -1.71 3.37 -13.69
N HIS A 384 -2.54 4.39 -13.47
CA HIS A 384 -3.98 4.20 -13.48
C HIS A 384 -4.48 3.61 -14.81
N ASN A 385 -5.36 2.62 -14.75
CA ASN A 385 -5.95 2.01 -15.94
C ASN A 385 -6.60 3.05 -16.88
N ARG A 386 -7.20 4.09 -16.29
CA ARG A 386 -7.77 5.20 -17.06
C ARG A 386 -6.75 5.87 -17.98
N TYR A 387 -5.50 6.00 -17.54
CA TYR A 387 -4.43 6.54 -18.37
C TYR A 387 -4.02 5.60 -19.51
N LYS A 388 -4.14 4.27 -19.31
CA LYS A 388 -3.85 3.29 -20.36
C LYS A 388 -4.84 3.39 -21.52
N TYR A 389 -6.11 3.72 -21.24
CA TYR A 389 -7.09 3.98 -22.30
C TYR A 389 -6.76 5.23 -23.14
N LEU A 390 -6.02 6.18 -22.57
CA LEU A 390 -5.56 7.36 -23.31
C LEU A 390 -4.58 7.01 -24.43
N ILE A 391 -3.75 5.99 -24.22
CA ILE A 391 -2.71 5.55 -25.15
C ILE A 391 -3.32 4.75 -26.29
N GLN A 392 -4.45 4.09 -26.04
CA GLN A 392 -5.18 3.31 -27.05
C GLN A 392 -6.14 4.14 -27.89
N GLY A 393 -6.45 5.37 -27.46
CA GLY A 393 -7.27 6.33 -28.17
C GLY A 393 -6.44 7.32 -29.00
N ASP A 394 -7.12 8.30 -29.60
CA ASP A 394 -6.48 9.37 -30.36
C ASP A 394 -5.68 10.30 -29.44
N VAL A 395 -4.40 10.03 -29.29
CA VAL A 395 -3.49 10.73 -28.37
C VAL A 395 -3.22 12.18 -28.80
N ASP A 396 -3.46 12.53 -30.06
CA ASP A 396 -3.42 13.92 -30.51
C ASP A 396 -4.42 14.80 -29.74
N SER A 397 -5.53 14.22 -29.29
CA SER A 397 -6.52 14.92 -28.47
C SER A 397 -5.94 15.40 -27.12
N LEU A 398 -4.93 14.72 -26.58
CA LEU A 398 -4.35 15.04 -25.26
C LEU A 398 -3.30 16.14 -25.31
N LYS A 399 -2.85 16.56 -26.51
CA LYS A 399 -1.78 17.57 -26.65
C LYS A 399 -0.47 17.23 -25.91
N ILE A 400 -0.22 15.96 -25.61
CA ILE A 400 1.03 15.47 -24.99
C ILE A 400 2.23 15.90 -25.84
N ASN A 401 2.08 15.89 -27.15
CA ASN A 401 3.11 16.29 -28.10
C ASN A 401 3.54 17.78 -28.01
N LYS A 402 2.88 18.59 -27.18
CA LYS A 402 3.26 19.98 -26.94
C LYS A 402 4.16 20.14 -25.71
N ALA A 403 4.31 19.12 -24.89
CA ALA A 403 5.24 19.14 -23.77
C ALA A 403 6.69 19.10 -24.27
N LYS A 404 7.55 19.89 -23.64
CA LYS A 404 9.00 19.83 -23.88
C LYS A 404 9.63 18.58 -23.28
N LEU A 405 9.08 18.14 -22.15
CA LEU A 405 9.62 17.03 -21.36
C LEU A 405 8.50 16.15 -20.81
N VAL A 406 8.68 14.84 -20.96
CA VAL A 406 7.84 13.82 -20.31
C VAL A 406 8.74 12.91 -19.50
N ILE A 407 8.56 12.89 -18.18
CA ILE A 407 9.23 11.96 -17.28
C ILE A 407 8.23 10.87 -16.90
N ASP A 408 8.51 9.66 -17.34
CA ASP A 408 7.63 8.51 -17.16
C ASP A 408 8.21 7.57 -16.10
N ASN A 409 7.57 7.55 -14.95
CA ASN A 409 8.00 6.72 -13.82
C ASN A 409 7.87 5.21 -14.10
N LEU A 410 6.80 4.81 -14.76
CA LEU A 410 6.40 3.40 -14.85
C LEU A 410 6.41 2.83 -16.26
N GLY A 411 6.72 3.64 -17.28
CA GLY A 411 6.74 3.24 -18.66
C GLY A 411 5.35 3.17 -19.29
N LEU A 412 4.43 4.01 -18.83
CA LEU A 412 3.08 4.07 -19.37
C LEU A 412 3.07 4.47 -20.86
N PHE A 413 3.95 5.39 -21.25
CA PHE A 413 4.07 5.90 -22.61
C PHE A 413 5.28 5.32 -23.38
N LYS A 414 5.87 4.22 -22.95
CA LYS A 414 7.10 3.67 -23.56
C LYS A 414 6.97 3.35 -25.04
N ASP A 415 5.78 2.96 -25.49
CA ASP A 415 5.49 2.59 -26.88
C ASP A 415 4.88 3.77 -27.69
N PHE A 416 4.75 4.95 -27.06
CA PHE A 416 4.18 6.14 -27.69
C PHE A 416 5.24 6.91 -28.47
N LYS A 417 4.90 7.34 -29.70
CA LYS A 417 5.78 8.15 -30.53
C LYS A 417 5.54 9.63 -30.25
N PHE A 418 6.44 10.22 -29.48
CA PHE A 418 6.44 11.66 -29.21
C PHE A 418 6.92 12.47 -30.43
N SER A 419 6.58 13.74 -30.48
CA SER A 419 7.13 14.68 -31.49
C SER A 419 8.64 14.85 -31.28
N ASN A 420 9.35 15.24 -32.35
CA ASN A 420 10.80 15.49 -32.30
C ASN A 420 11.20 16.64 -31.34
N THR A 421 10.24 17.43 -30.88
CA THR A 421 10.46 18.53 -29.94
C THR A 421 10.21 18.11 -28.48
N THR A 422 9.69 16.92 -28.25
CA THR A 422 9.41 16.39 -26.91
C THR A 422 10.52 15.44 -26.49
N ILE A 423 11.14 15.71 -25.36
CA ILE A 423 12.08 14.79 -24.73
C ILE A 423 11.27 13.82 -23.86
N TYR A 424 11.31 12.55 -24.19
CA TYR A 424 10.74 11.47 -23.37
C TYR A 424 11.85 10.78 -22.59
N HIS A 425 11.66 10.67 -21.29
CA HIS A 425 12.54 9.96 -20.39
C HIS A 425 11.76 8.92 -19.57
N LEU A 426 12.05 7.66 -19.77
CA LEU A 426 11.63 6.57 -18.91
C LEU A 426 12.69 6.35 -17.83
N ILE A 427 12.27 6.30 -16.58
CA ILE A 427 13.20 6.10 -15.47
C ILE A 427 14.11 4.88 -15.71
N GLY A 428 15.43 5.10 -15.67
CA GLY A 428 16.45 4.07 -15.83
C GLY A 428 16.63 3.52 -17.24
N ASP A 429 16.17 4.22 -18.28
CA ASP A 429 16.30 3.81 -19.69
C ASP A 429 17.66 4.09 -20.33
N GLY A 430 18.60 4.71 -19.61
CA GLY A 430 19.91 5.12 -20.12
C GLY A 430 19.92 6.48 -20.83
N ASN A 431 18.82 7.24 -20.81
CA ASN A 431 18.72 8.55 -21.46
C ASN A 431 18.80 9.72 -20.46
N LEU A 432 19.02 9.45 -19.19
CA LEU A 432 19.06 10.48 -18.15
C LEU A 432 20.12 11.54 -18.47
N GLY A 433 21.32 11.16 -18.96
CA GLY A 433 22.38 12.09 -19.34
C GLY A 433 22.04 13.08 -20.47
N LYS A 434 20.92 12.88 -21.15
CA LYS A 434 20.43 13.85 -22.17
C LYS A 434 19.61 14.98 -21.58
N ILE A 435 19.24 14.90 -20.32
CA ILE A 435 18.33 15.85 -19.67
C ILE A 435 18.88 16.45 -18.37
N ILE A 436 19.99 15.96 -17.87
CA ILE A 436 20.76 16.54 -16.76
C ILE A 436 22.04 17.19 -17.27
#